data_6ab873268b7a08c2c896228ac0b2a8f0
#
_entry.id   6ab873268b7a08c2c896228ac0b2a8f0
#
_cell.length_a   1.000
_cell.length_b   1.000
_cell.length_c   1.000
_cell.angle_alpha   90.00
_cell.angle_beta   90.00
_cell.angle_gamma   90.00
#
_symmetry.space_group_name_H-M   'P 1'
#
loop_
_entity.id
_entity.type
_entity.pdbx_description
1 polymer ?
#
loop_
_entity_poly.entity_id
_entity_poly.type
_entity_poly.pdbx_seq_one_letter_code
_entity_poly.pdbx_strand_id
1 'polypeptide(L)'
;MVQSLKENKTLKNTLDAMKNTPIPAAIRTEDTGIGMKLSYIESSTVGEVVGKFSKASTVAKDDAYQLAKGTGEVKNLDNVPRIDEIEVNFNYKTKFDSEEFARQLKDQEKGMNELTVYEYQQNRKRFIDEGRAIEGNAAQQAAREKALSKKIEELFESGMSWEEAEGKAASWLKTQAALHNPDQIAGGNPLHIGGLGDKRINSSLGSQWRYRIDIVDEQIKELEKSLTLEQRKNTYLNVKLTY
;
A
#
# COMPACT_ATOMS: atom_id res chain seq x y z
N MET A 1 5.72 -6.81 -32.84
CA MET A 1 6.28 -5.50 -32.40
C MET A 1 7.18 -5.57 -31.17
N VAL A 2 6.88 -6.39 -30.17
CA VAL A 2 7.75 -6.59 -28.98
C VAL A 2 9.09 -7.25 -29.32
N GLN A 3 9.18 -8.04 -30.38
CA GLN A 3 10.41 -8.70 -30.85
C GLN A 3 11.41 -7.73 -31.49
N SER A 4 10.93 -6.66 -32.14
CA SER A 4 11.79 -5.65 -32.78
C SER A 4 12.55 -4.75 -31.80
N LEU A 5 12.06 -4.57 -30.59
CA LEU A 5 12.71 -3.79 -29.52
C LEU A 5 13.87 -4.55 -28.88
N LYS A 6 13.83 -5.89 -28.86
CA LYS A 6 14.92 -6.73 -28.36
C LYS A 6 16.11 -6.82 -29.33
N GLU A 7 15.89 -6.49 -30.58
CA GLU A 7 16.90 -6.60 -31.65
C GLU A 7 17.59 -5.25 -31.98
N ASN A 8 17.18 -4.16 -31.34
CA ASN A 8 17.83 -2.87 -31.57
C ASN A 8 19.17 -2.82 -30.83
N LYS A 9 20.25 -3.06 -31.58
CA LYS A 9 21.63 -3.11 -31.08
C LYS A 9 22.05 -1.83 -30.33
N THR A 10 21.53 -0.68 -30.72
CA THR A 10 21.81 0.61 -30.09
C THR A 10 21.16 0.70 -28.69
N LEU A 11 19.91 0.30 -28.56
CA LEU A 11 19.19 0.24 -27.29
C LEU A 11 19.84 -0.72 -26.30
N LYS A 12 20.24 -1.91 -26.80
CA LYS A 12 20.96 -2.88 -25.99
C LYS A 12 22.31 -2.33 -25.49
N ASN A 13 23.08 -1.70 -26.36
CA ASN A 13 24.35 -1.10 -26.00
C ASN A 13 24.17 0.06 -24.98
N THR A 14 23.13 0.87 -25.12
CA THR A 14 22.82 1.94 -24.17
C THR A 14 22.39 1.38 -22.80
N LEU A 15 21.59 0.33 -22.78
CA LEU A 15 21.17 -0.36 -21.54
C LEU A 15 22.37 -1.03 -20.85
N ASP A 16 23.27 -1.64 -21.61
CA ASP A 16 24.46 -2.30 -21.08
C ASP A 16 25.46 -1.24 -20.56
N ALA A 17 25.58 -0.10 -21.22
CA ALA A 17 26.39 1.03 -20.74
C ALA A 17 25.83 1.59 -19.44
N MET A 18 24.51 1.78 -19.33
CA MET A 18 23.85 2.22 -18.10
C MET A 18 24.05 1.23 -16.95
N LYS A 19 23.92 -0.07 -17.21
CA LYS A 19 24.13 -1.11 -16.19
C LYS A 19 25.53 -1.13 -15.64
N ASN A 20 26.51 -0.81 -16.46
CA ASN A 20 27.94 -0.83 -16.11
C ASN A 20 28.46 0.52 -15.56
N THR A 21 27.57 1.53 -15.42
CA THR A 21 27.96 2.82 -14.85
C THR A 21 28.31 2.65 -13.37
N PRO A 22 29.53 3.02 -12.94
CA PRO A 22 29.91 2.93 -11.53
C PRO A 22 29.19 4.00 -10.71
N ILE A 23 28.67 3.60 -9.57
CA ILE A 23 28.06 4.50 -8.59
C ILE A 23 28.67 4.24 -7.21
N PRO A 24 28.86 5.27 -6.37
CA PRO A 24 29.30 5.08 -4.99
C PRO A 24 28.19 4.36 -4.21
N ALA A 25 28.50 3.15 -3.72
CA ALA A 25 27.50 2.30 -3.03
C ALA A 25 27.54 2.47 -1.51
N ALA A 26 28.71 2.68 -0.93
CA ALA A 26 28.85 2.88 0.52
C ALA A 26 30.21 3.52 0.85
N ILE A 27 30.28 4.17 2.00
CA ILE A 27 31.57 4.53 2.63
C ILE A 27 31.82 3.48 3.70
N ARG A 28 32.91 2.71 3.54
CA ARG A 28 33.35 1.76 4.56
C ARG A 28 34.54 2.34 5.30
N THR A 29 34.57 2.08 6.61
CA THR A 29 35.69 2.48 7.46
C THR A 29 36.28 1.21 8.05
N GLU A 30 37.54 0.94 7.74
CA GLU A 30 38.31 -0.16 8.32
C GLU A 30 39.30 0.36 9.36
N ASP A 31 39.38 -0.35 10.48
CA ASP A 31 40.39 -0.09 11.49
C ASP A 31 41.68 -0.80 11.10
N THR A 32 42.75 -0.04 10.94
CA THR A 32 44.04 -0.56 10.50
C THR A 32 44.83 -1.31 11.60
N GLY A 33 44.22 -1.46 12.80
CA GLY A 33 44.89 -2.10 13.93
C GLY A 33 46.02 -1.29 14.61
N ILE A 34 46.34 -0.11 14.08
CA ILE A 34 47.32 0.83 14.61
C ILE A 34 46.71 2.17 15.04
N GLY A 35 45.40 2.17 15.31
CA GLY A 35 44.69 3.35 15.80
C GLY A 35 44.27 4.36 14.72
N MET A 36 44.48 4.06 13.45
CA MET A 36 44.00 4.87 12.32
C MET A 36 42.78 4.15 11.67
N LYS A 37 41.80 4.94 11.33
CA LYS A 37 40.62 4.46 10.55
C LYS A 37 40.75 4.99 9.12
N LEU A 38 40.77 4.07 8.17
CA LEU A 38 40.77 4.40 6.74
C LEU A 38 39.34 4.29 6.22
N SER A 39 38.87 5.38 5.63
CA SER A 39 37.56 5.39 4.96
C SER A 39 37.76 5.31 3.46
N TYR A 40 37.12 4.38 2.81
CA TYR A 40 37.12 4.25 1.36
C TYR A 40 35.71 4.14 0.80
N ILE A 41 35.55 4.57 -0.45
CA ILE A 41 34.26 4.49 -1.14
C ILE A 41 34.24 3.14 -1.87
N GLU A 42 33.30 2.28 -1.43
CA GLU A 42 32.96 1.06 -2.17
C GLU A 42 32.10 1.47 -3.37
N SER A 43 32.60 1.21 -4.57
CA SER A 43 31.85 1.45 -5.79
C SER A 43 31.16 0.17 -6.25
N SER A 44 29.95 0.30 -6.74
CA SER A 44 29.18 -0.77 -7.38
C SER A 44 28.67 -0.26 -8.72
N THR A 45 28.25 -1.15 -9.60
CA THR A 45 27.60 -0.73 -10.83
C THR A 45 26.10 -0.58 -10.65
N VAL A 46 25.47 0.25 -11.49
CA VAL A 46 24.00 0.38 -11.53
C VAL A 46 23.34 -1.00 -11.68
N GLY A 47 23.90 -1.88 -12.51
CA GLY A 47 23.39 -3.23 -12.72
C GLY A 47 23.47 -4.11 -11.47
N GLU A 48 24.55 -4.02 -10.70
CA GLU A 48 24.71 -4.77 -9.45
C GLU A 48 23.76 -4.28 -8.35
N VAL A 49 23.62 -2.95 -8.22
CA VAL A 49 22.70 -2.34 -7.25
C VAL A 49 21.26 -2.69 -7.63
N VAL A 50 20.86 -2.51 -8.88
CA VAL A 50 19.53 -2.90 -9.37
C VAL A 50 19.32 -4.41 -9.23
N GLY A 51 20.35 -5.24 -9.48
CA GLY A 51 20.30 -6.69 -9.28
C GLY A 51 20.14 -7.10 -7.81
N LYS A 52 20.83 -6.42 -6.89
CA LYS A 52 20.65 -6.62 -5.43
C LYS A 52 19.27 -6.15 -4.96
N PHE A 53 18.81 -4.99 -5.44
CA PHE A 53 17.46 -4.50 -5.15
C PHE A 53 16.39 -5.38 -5.78
N SER A 54 16.60 -5.90 -6.99
CA SER A 54 15.65 -6.81 -7.63
C SER A 54 15.59 -8.17 -6.91
N LYS A 55 16.72 -8.71 -6.43
CA LYS A 55 16.74 -9.93 -5.62
C LYS A 55 16.17 -9.71 -4.22
N ALA A 56 16.54 -8.64 -3.53
CA ALA A 56 15.97 -8.25 -2.25
C ALA A 56 14.48 -7.88 -2.39
N SER A 57 14.10 -7.21 -3.50
CA SER A 57 12.71 -6.92 -3.83
C SER A 57 11.94 -8.16 -4.25
N THR A 58 12.57 -9.19 -4.81
CA THR A 58 11.88 -10.46 -5.15
C THR A 58 11.64 -11.27 -3.88
N VAL A 59 12.61 -11.35 -2.98
CA VAL A 59 12.45 -12.00 -1.67
C VAL A 59 11.52 -11.17 -0.77
N ALA A 60 11.67 -9.85 -0.70
CA ALA A 60 10.74 -8.98 0.01
C ALA A 60 9.38 -8.84 -0.70
N LYS A 61 9.29 -9.03 -2.01
CA LYS A 61 8.00 -9.15 -2.74
C LYS A 61 7.37 -10.50 -2.50
N ASP A 62 8.12 -11.57 -2.42
CA ASP A 62 7.59 -12.88 -2.09
C ASP A 62 7.18 -12.94 -0.62
N ASP A 63 7.95 -12.38 0.31
CA ASP A 63 7.59 -12.28 1.71
C ASP A 63 6.49 -11.23 1.95
N ALA A 64 6.54 -10.06 1.33
CA ALA A 64 5.47 -9.07 1.38
C ALA A 64 4.25 -9.49 0.56
N TYR A 65 4.43 -10.28 -0.51
CA TYR A 65 3.33 -10.86 -1.27
C TYR A 65 2.73 -12.07 -0.54
N GLN A 66 3.51 -12.84 0.21
CA GLN A 66 3.01 -13.89 1.11
C GLN A 66 2.39 -13.29 2.37
N LEU A 67 2.93 -12.21 2.92
CA LEU A 67 2.33 -11.42 4.00
C LEU A 67 1.09 -10.62 3.54
N ALA A 68 1.11 -10.07 2.31
CA ALA A 68 -0.04 -9.38 1.72
C ALA A 68 -1.08 -10.34 1.15
N LYS A 69 -0.69 -11.54 0.77
CA LYS A 69 -1.65 -12.62 0.48
C LYS A 69 -2.33 -13.12 1.73
N GLY A 70 -1.81 -12.77 2.95
CA GLY A 70 -2.37 -13.38 4.14
C GLY A 70 -2.84 -14.78 3.78
N THR A 71 -1.97 -15.77 3.75
CA THR A 71 -2.26 -17.14 3.30
C THR A 71 -3.46 -17.17 2.36
N GLY A 72 -3.29 -17.08 1.05
CA GLY A 72 -4.32 -16.84 0.00
C GLY A 72 -5.55 -17.75 0.00
N GLU A 73 -6.07 -18.06 1.14
CA GLU A 73 -7.43 -18.47 1.35
C GLU A 73 -8.30 -17.22 1.20
N VAL A 74 -9.09 -17.19 0.14
CA VAL A 74 -10.32 -16.39 0.13
C VAL A 74 -11.10 -16.89 1.35
N LYS A 75 -10.96 -16.18 2.48
CA LYS A 75 -11.71 -16.48 3.69
C LYS A 75 -13.17 -16.39 3.26
N ASN A 76 -13.87 -17.50 3.23
CA ASN A 76 -15.31 -17.46 3.08
C ASN A 76 -15.87 -16.88 4.38
N LEU A 77 -16.22 -15.61 4.35
CA LEU A 77 -16.69 -14.85 5.51
C LEU A 77 -18.23 -14.87 5.63
N ASP A 78 -18.92 -15.70 4.83
CA ASP A 78 -20.39 -15.70 4.78
C ASP A 78 -21.05 -16.25 6.06
N ASN A 79 -20.34 -17.09 6.83
CA ASN A 79 -20.88 -17.75 8.04
C ASN A 79 -19.96 -17.60 9.27
N VAL A 80 -19.14 -16.55 9.33
CA VAL A 80 -18.26 -16.32 10.49
C VAL A 80 -19.02 -15.55 11.59
N PRO A 81 -18.71 -15.80 12.88
CA PRO A 81 -19.23 -14.99 13.96
C PRO A 81 -18.87 -13.51 13.76
N ARG A 82 -19.87 -12.64 13.92
CA ARG A 82 -19.69 -11.20 13.83
C ARG A 82 -20.25 -10.53 15.07
N ILE A 83 -19.72 -9.35 15.38
CA ILE A 83 -20.31 -8.46 16.39
C ILE A 83 -21.65 -7.89 15.89
N ASP A 84 -22.41 -7.26 16.77
CA ASP A 84 -23.57 -6.45 16.40
C ASP A 84 -23.15 -5.33 15.45
N GLU A 85 -24.05 -4.92 14.56
CA GLU A 85 -23.78 -3.91 13.53
C GLU A 85 -23.45 -2.56 14.17
N ILE A 86 -22.34 -1.97 13.77
CA ILE A 86 -21.91 -0.61 14.13
C ILE A 86 -22.09 0.29 12.93
N GLU A 87 -23.06 1.20 12.95
CA GLU A 87 -23.26 2.17 11.88
C GLU A 87 -22.39 3.41 12.11
N VAL A 88 -21.66 3.83 11.07
CA VAL A 88 -20.84 5.04 11.05
C VAL A 88 -21.20 5.87 9.83
N ASN A 89 -21.74 7.08 10.06
CA ASN A 89 -22.16 7.96 8.97
C ASN A 89 -21.06 8.94 8.56
N PHE A 90 -20.86 9.10 7.24
CA PHE A 90 -19.90 10.02 6.62
C PHE A 90 -20.60 11.16 5.88
N ASN A 91 -20.00 12.33 5.89
CA ASN A 91 -20.53 13.47 5.15
C ASN A 91 -20.03 13.45 3.69
N TYR A 92 -20.94 13.23 2.77
CA TYR A 92 -20.69 13.44 1.34
C TYR A 92 -20.67 14.94 1.01
N LYS A 93 -19.76 15.34 0.14
CA LYS A 93 -19.69 16.70 -0.40
C LYS A 93 -20.02 16.67 -1.87
N THR A 94 -20.98 17.47 -2.31
CA THR A 94 -21.49 17.52 -3.70
C THR A 94 -20.44 17.82 -4.78
N LYS A 95 -19.27 18.34 -4.39
CA LYS A 95 -18.13 18.54 -5.29
C LYS A 95 -17.33 17.27 -5.63
N PHE A 96 -17.63 16.16 -4.96
CA PHE A 96 -17.02 14.88 -5.21
C PHE A 96 -17.87 14.08 -6.19
N ASP A 97 -17.21 13.22 -6.97
CA ASP A 97 -17.89 12.20 -7.71
C ASP A 97 -18.59 11.22 -6.74
N SER A 98 -19.90 11.02 -6.93
CA SER A 98 -20.70 10.24 -5.98
C SER A 98 -20.40 8.73 -6.05
N GLU A 99 -20.13 8.22 -7.25
CA GLU A 99 -19.82 6.79 -7.44
C GLU A 99 -18.46 6.46 -6.85
N GLU A 100 -17.48 7.33 -7.09
CA GLU A 100 -16.14 7.16 -6.52
C GLU A 100 -16.14 7.32 -5.00
N PHE A 101 -16.96 8.23 -4.44
CA PHE A 101 -17.13 8.36 -3.00
C PHE A 101 -17.73 7.09 -2.39
N ALA A 102 -18.82 6.60 -3.00
CA ALA A 102 -19.48 5.36 -2.58
C ALA A 102 -18.53 4.16 -2.65
N ARG A 103 -17.75 4.06 -3.74
CA ARG A 103 -16.76 2.99 -3.94
C ARG A 103 -15.71 3.01 -2.83
N GLN A 104 -15.07 4.16 -2.60
CA GLN A 104 -14.03 4.27 -1.56
C GLN A 104 -14.59 3.98 -0.16
N LEU A 105 -15.81 4.44 0.14
CA LEU A 105 -16.45 4.17 1.41
C LEU A 105 -16.76 2.67 1.58
N LYS A 106 -17.28 2.02 0.54
CA LYS A 106 -17.55 0.58 0.53
C LYS A 106 -16.29 -0.26 0.66
N ASP A 107 -15.20 0.17 0.05
CA ASP A 107 -13.90 -0.50 0.18
C ASP A 107 -13.36 -0.41 1.63
N GLN A 108 -13.57 0.73 2.30
CA GLN A 108 -13.27 0.88 3.73
C GLN A 108 -14.12 -0.04 4.59
N GLU A 109 -15.44 -0.09 4.36
CA GLU A 109 -16.39 -0.98 5.04
C GLU A 109 -15.97 -2.45 4.91
N LYS A 110 -15.72 -2.87 3.67
CA LYS A 110 -15.27 -4.24 3.38
C LYS A 110 -14.01 -4.57 4.15
N GLY A 111 -13.00 -3.71 4.08
CA GLY A 111 -11.73 -3.93 4.77
C GLY A 111 -11.87 -3.97 6.30
N MET A 112 -12.76 -3.18 6.90
CA MET A 112 -13.07 -3.29 8.33
C MET A 112 -13.73 -4.63 8.66
N ASN A 113 -14.66 -5.07 7.84
CA ASN A 113 -15.42 -6.32 8.05
C ASN A 113 -14.60 -7.60 7.75
N GLU A 114 -13.39 -7.45 7.24
CA GLU A 114 -12.39 -8.52 7.10
C GLU A 114 -11.48 -8.65 8.33
N LEU A 115 -11.57 -7.72 9.29
CA LEU A 115 -10.81 -7.77 10.54
C LEU A 115 -11.59 -8.50 11.62
N THR A 116 -10.88 -9.32 12.39
CA THR A 116 -11.39 -9.81 13.68
C THR A 116 -11.32 -8.70 14.73
N VAL A 117 -12.08 -8.84 15.80
CA VAL A 117 -12.02 -7.95 16.96
C VAL A 117 -10.59 -7.82 17.48
N TYR A 118 -9.85 -8.93 17.54
CA TYR A 118 -8.46 -8.96 17.97
C TYR A 118 -7.54 -8.18 17.03
N GLU A 119 -7.62 -8.42 15.72
CA GLU A 119 -6.80 -7.71 14.71
C GLU A 119 -7.08 -6.20 14.74
N TYR A 120 -8.34 -5.81 14.81
CA TYR A 120 -8.73 -4.41 14.96
C TYR A 120 -8.07 -3.78 16.18
N GLN A 121 -8.19 -4.40 17.36
CA GLN A 121 -7.60 -3.88 18.59
C GLN A 121 -6.07 -3.71 18.50
N GLN A 122 -5.37 -4.70 17.94
CA GLN A 122 -3.90 -4.62 17.77
C GLN A 122 -3.51 -3.48 16.83
N ASN A 123 -4.19 -3.39 15.68
CA ASN A 123 -3.91 -2.35 14.68
C ASN A 123 -4.24 -0.95 15.20
N ARG A 124 -5.36 -0.80 15.91
CA ARG A 124 -5.75 0.47 16.54
C ARG A 124 -4.79 0.88 17.64
N LYS A 125 -4.41 -0.06 18.51
CA LYS A 125 -3.41 0.20 19.54
C LYS A 125 -2.10 0.70 18.92
N ARG A 126 -1.59 -0.01 17.91
CA ARG A 126 -0.38 0.39 17.19
C ARG A 126 -0.52 1.80 16.60
N PHE A 127 -1.64 2.10 15.95
CA PHE A 127 -1.87 3.43 15.37
C PHE A 127 -1.91 4.54 16.43
N ILE A 128 -2.50 4.27 17.60
CA ILE A 128 -2.56 5.24 18.72
C ILE A 128 -1.16 5.48 19.29
N ASP A 129 -0.38 4.43 19.48
CA ASP A 129 0.96 4.48 20.09
C ASP A 129 2.02 5.07 19.15
N GLU A 130 1.99 4.74 17.87
CA GLU A 130 3.06 4.99 16.90
C GLU A 130 2.64 5.91 15.74
N GLY A 131 1.36 6.13 15.54
CA GLY A 131 0.82 6.86 14.39
C GLY A 131 0.82 6.04 13.10
N ARG A 132 0.89 6.73 11.96
CA ARG A 132 0.96 6.07 10.66
C ARG A 132 2.29 5.36 10.47
N ALA A 133 2.22 4.09 10.12
CA ALA A 133 3.39 3.26 9.93
C ALA A 133 4.18 3.64 8.66
N ILE A 134 5.50 3.82 8.82
CA ILE A 134 6.41 4.23 7.74
C ILE A 134 6.52 3.15 6.64
N GLU A 135 6.46 1.87 7.00
CA GLU A 135 6.47 0.76 6.04
C GLU A 135 5.32 0.83 5.02
N GLY A 136 4.20 1.45 5.36
CA GLY A 136 3.11 1.72 4.45
C GLY A 136 3.48 2.62 3.26
N ASN A 137 4.51 3.45 3.41
CA ASN A 137 4.97 4.33 2.33
C ASN A 137 5.54 3.54 1.15
N ALA A 138 6.31 2.49 1.41
CA ALA A 138 6.85 1.63 0.36
C ALA A 138 5.75 0.86 -0.39
N ALA A 139 4.75 0.35 0.33
CA ALA A 139 3.58 -0.32 -0.26
C ALA A 139 2.76 0.64 -1.14
N GLN A 140 2.53 1.87 -0.67
CA GLN A 140 1.86 2.91 -1.45
C GLN A 140 2.63 3.28 -2.71
N GLN A 141 3.95 3.44 -2.62
CA GLN A 141 4.79 3.76 -3.78
C GLN A 141 4.74 2.65 -4.82
N ALA A 142 4.89 1.39 -4.41
CA ALA A 142 4.81 0.24 -5.31
C ALA A 142 3.43 0.13 -6.01
N ALA A 143 2.34 0.38 -5.28
CA ALA A 143 0.99 0.39 -5.85
C ALA A 143 0.82 1.52 -6.88
N ARG A 144 1.38 2.70 -6.63
CA ARG A 144 1.35 3.85 -7.55
C ARG A 144 2.14 3.59 -8.82
N GLU A 145 3.33 3.00 -8.71
CA GLU A 145 4.19 2.65 -9.86
C GLU A 145 3.50 1.60 -10.74
N LYS A 146 2.94 0.57 -10.13
CA LYS A 146 2.17 -0.46 -10.85
C LYS A 146 0.97 0.14 -11.59
N ALA A 147 0.24 1.04 -10.93
CA ALA A 147 -0.91 1.70 -11.54
C ALA A 147 -0.52 2.66 -12.67
N LEU A 148 0.63 3.36 -12.53
CA LEU A 148 1.17 4.20 -13.58
C LEU A 148 1.50 3.38 -14.84
N SER A 149 2.25 2.29 -14.68
CA SER A 149 2.62 1.41 -15.80
C SER A 149 1.37 0.88 -16.52
N LYS A 150 0.41 0.39 -15.75
CA LYS A 150 -0.86 -0.08 -16.31
C LYS A 150 -1.61 1.01 -17.07
N LYS A 151 -1.63 2.24 -16.52
CA LYS A 151 -2.31 3.36 -17.15
C LYS A 151 -1.64 3.80 -18.45
N ILE A 152 -0.31 3.75 -18.53
CA ILE A 152 0.44 4.01 -19.76
C ILE A 152 0.07 2.96 -20.82
N GLU A 153 0.07 1.66 -20.46
CA GLU A 153 -0.31 0.58 -21.36
C GLU A 153 -1.74 0.76 -21.90
N GLU A 154 -2.72 1.02 -21.03
CA GLU A 154 -4.11 1.28 -21.43
C GLU A 154 -4.23 2.44 -22.43
N LEU A 155 -3.53 3.54 -22.21
CA LEU A 155 -3.55 4.71 -23.06
C LEU A 155 -2.85 4.44 -24.40
N PHE A 156 -1.73 3.72 -24.38
CA PHE A 156 -1.03 3.31 -25.59
C PHE A 156 -1.87 2.35 -26.45
N GLU A 157 -2.51 1.37 -25.84
CA GLU A 157 -3.44 0.45 -26.52
C GLU A 157 -4.66 1.17 -27.10
N SER A 158 -5.06 2.31 -26.50
CA SER A 158 -6.13 3.15 -27.05
C SER A 158 -5.74 3.97 -28.30
N GLY A 159 -4.48 3.84 -28.76
CA GLY A 159 -3.95 4.46 -29.96
C GLY A 159 -3.16 5.75 -29.75
N MET A 160 -2.82 6.10 -28.51
CA MET A 160 -1.93 7.24 -28.23
C MET A 160 -0.47 6.88 -28.53
N SER A 161 0.34 7.90 -28.83
CA SER A 161 1.78 7.71 -28.82
C SER A 161 2.28 7.41 -27.38
N TRP A 162 3.43 6.76 -27.25
CA TRP A 162 3.99 6.45 -25.93
C TRP A 162 4.21 7.71 -25.08
N GLU A 163 4.77 8.76 -25.66
CA GLU A 163 5.03 10.04 -25.00
C GLU A 163 3.74 10.70 -24.48
N GLU A 164 2.68 10.70 -25.29
CA GLU A 164 1.37 11.21 -24.88
C GLU A 164 0.76 10.37 -23.76
N ALA A 165 0.87 9.05 -23.85
CA ALA A 165 0.39 8.11 -22.84
C ALA A 165 1.09 8.31 -21.49
N GLU A 166 2.42 8.46 -21.50
CA GLU A 166 3.20 8.78 -20.29
C GLU A 166 2.77 10.11 -19.67
N GLY A 167 2.67 11.17 -20.47
CA GLY A 167 2.26 12.50 -20.00
C GLY A 167 0.87 12.51 -19.38
N LYS A 168 -0.09 11.83 -20.01
CA LYS A 168 -1.47 11.72 -19.50
C LYS A 168 -1.55 10.84 -18.26
N ALA A 169 -0.86 9.69 -18.24
CA ALA A 169 -0.81 8.79 -17.09
C ALA A 169 -0.17 9.48 -15.88
N ALA A 170 0.92 10.21 -16.07
CA ALA A 170 1.57 10.97 -15.00
C ALA A 170 0.63 12.07 -14.45
N SER A 171 -0.12 12.73 -15.30
CA SER A 171 -1.11 13.75 -14.90
C SER A 171 -2.27 13.13 -14.12
N TRP A 172 -2.78 11.98 -14.58
CA TRP A 172 -3.79 11.22 -13.87
C TRP A 172 -3.29 10.77 -12.50
N LEU A 173 -2.07 10.23 -12.41
CA LEU A 173 -1.52 9.73 -11.15
C LEU A 173 -1.42 10.81 -10.06
N LYS A 174 -1.23 12.09 -10.44
CA LYS A 174 -1.22 13.23 -9.49
C LYS A 174 -2.57 13.42 -8.79
N THR A 175 -3.66 12.99 -9.40
CA THR A 175 -5.01 13.06 -8.83
C THR A 175 -5.35 11.87 -7.95
N GLN A 176 -4.51 10.82 -7.96
CA GLN A 176 -4.76 9.57 -7.29
C GLN A 176 -4.00 9.44 -5.97
N ALA A 177 -4.61 8.74 -5.02
CA ALA A 177 -3.98 8.24 -3.80
C ALA A 177 -3.98 6.71 -3.80
N ALA A 178 -2.94 6.10 -3.23
CA ALA A 178 -2.98 4.69 -2.85
C ALA A 178 -3.86 4.54 -1.60
N LEU A 179 -4.85 3.66 -1.67
CA LEU A 179 -5.89 3.50 -0.66
C LEU A 179 -5.54 2.36 0.29
N HIS A 180 -5.51 2.64 1.58
CA HIS A 180 -5.56 1.58 2.60
C HIS A 180 -7.03 1.23 2.85
N ASN A 181 -7.36 -0.03 2.81
CA ASN A 181 -8.72 -0.52 3.04
C ASN A 181 -8.73 -1.55 4.19
N PRO A 182 -9.13 -1.11 5.39
CA PRO A 182 -9.51 0.25 5.78
C PRO A 182 -8.31 1.17 5.97
N ASP A 183 -8.55 2.49 6.14
CA ASP A 183 -7.50 3.45 6.54
C ASP A 183 -6.83 2.97 7.85
N GLN A 184 -5.53 3.24 8.02
CA GLN A 184 -4.78 2.84 9.21
C GLN A 184 -5.40 3.37 10.52
N ILE A 185 -5.99 4.57 10.50
CA ILE A 185 -6.75 5.09 11.64
C ILE A 185 -7.97 4.24 11.99
N ALA A 186 -8.53 3.54 11.01
CA ALA A 186 -9.65 2.61 11.18
C ALA A 186 -9.22 1.14 11.34
N GLY A 187 -7.99 0.92 11.78
CA GLY A 187 -7.44 -0.41 12.02
C GLY A 187 -6.87 -1.09 10.78
N GLY A 188 -6.63 -0.34 9.69
CA GLY A 188 -6.04 -0.90 8.47
C GLY A 188 -4.59 -1.34 8.64
N ASN A 189 -4.23 -2.44 7.97
CA ASN A 189 -2.84 -2.87 7.86
C ASN A 189 -2.08 -1.91 6.93
N PRO A 190 -0.94 -1.35 7.37
CA PRO A 190 -0.16 -0.39 6.57
C PRO A 190 0.36 -0.97 5.24
N LEU A 191 0.55 -2.28 5.16
CA LEU A 191 1.04 -2.93 3.94
C LEU A 191 -0.08 -3.30 2.95
N HIS A 192 -1.35 -3.27 3.38
CA HIS A 192 -2.48 -3.64 2.54
C HIS A 192 -3.00 -2.43 1.76
N ILE A 193 -2.64 -2.34 0.48
CA ILE A 193 -3.13 -1.33 -0.45
C ILE A 193 -4.22 -1.92 -1.34
N GLY A 194 -5.44 -1.42 -1.20
CA GLY A 194 -6.61 -1.90 -1.95
C GLY A 194 -6.74 -1.31 -3.37
N GLY A 195 -5.78 -0.49 -3.79
CA GLY A 195 -5.80 0.14 -5.12
C GLY A 195 -5.58 1.64 -5.08
N LEU A 196 -5.94 2.32 -6.16
CA LEU A 196 -5.90 3.78 -6.27
C LEU A 196 -7.33 4.37 -6.32
N GLY A 197 -7.43 5.63 -5.89
CA GLY A 197 -8.68 6.38 -5.98
C GLY A 197 -8.47 7.88 -5.87
N ASP A 198 -9.53 8.66 -6.06
CA ASP A 198 -9.46 10.13 -5.99
C ASP A 198 -8.87 10.58 -4.66
N LYS A 199 -7.74 11.28 -4.74
CA LYS A 199 -6.96 11.76 -3.61
C LYS A 199 -7.76 12.68 -2.67
N ARG A 200 -8.67 13.48 -3.22
CA ARG A 200 -9.46 14.46 -2.43
C ARG A 200 -10.52 13.74 -1.60
N ILE A 201 -11.14 12.71 -2.19
CA ILE A 201 -12.11 11.85 -1.51
C ILE A 201 -11.42 11.08 -0.40
N ASN A 202 -10.31 10.39 -0.72
CA ASN A 202 -9.52 9.66 0.29
C ASN A 202 -9.09 10.56 1.46
N SER A 203 -8.60 11.78 1.15
CA SER A 203 -8.25 12.75 2.19
C SER A 203 -9.45 13.18 3.04
N SER A 204 -10.63 13.31 2.42
CA SER A 204 -11.87 13.64 3.12
C SER A 204 -12.30 12.51 4.07
N LEU A 205 -12.30 11.27 3.60
CA LEU A 205 -12.65 10.10 4.41
C LEU A 205 -11.68 9.92 5.58
N GLY A 206 -10.37 9.98 5.33
CA GLY A 206 -9.35 9.88 6.39
C GLY A 206 -9.44 11.01 7.43
N SER A 207 -9.82 12.22 7.02
CA SER A 207 -10.08 13.33 7.95
C SER A 207 -11.33 13.09 8.79
N GLN A 208 -12.35 12.50 8.21
CA GLN A 208 -13.60 12.23 8.90
C GLN A 208 -13.47 11.09 9.91
N TRP A 209 -12.63 10.10 9.64
CA TRP A 209 -12.32 9.02 10.58
C TRP A 209 -11.83 9.55 11.94
N ARG A 210 -11.07 10.63 11.97
CA ARG A 210 -10.58 11.23 13.24
C ARG A 210 -11.67 11.57 14.25
N TYR A 211 -12.89 11.80 13.77
CA TYR A 211 -14.03 12.19 14.60
C TYR A 211 -15.11 11.09 14.70
N ARG A 212 -14.86 9.94 14.09
CA ARG A 212 -15.85 8.86 14.00
C ARG A 212 -15.34 7.53 14.52
N ILE A 213 -14.03 7.38 14.58
CA ILE A 213 -13.45 6.10 14.98
C ILE A 213 -13.77 5.76 16.44
N ASP A 214 -13.99 6.75 17.29
CA ASP A 214 -14.35 6.56 18.69
C ASP A 214 -15.66 5.76 18.82
N ILE A 215 -16.60 5.90 17.86
CA ILE A 215 -17.84 5.13 17.84
C ILE A 215 -17.54 3.62 17.78
N VAL A 216 -16.57 3.23 16.99
CA VAL A 216 -16.15 1.83 16.84
C VAL A 216 -15.31 1.41 18.05
N ASP A 217 -14.32 2.24 18.44
CA ASP A 217 -13.42 1.96 19.57
C ASP A 217 -14.19 1.72 20.88
N GLU A 218 -15.21 2.52 21.17
CA GLU A 218 -16.02 2.39 22.37
C GLU A 218 -16.83 1.08 22.40
N GLN A 219 -17.47 0.70 21.28
CA GLN A 219 -18.23 -0.54 21.22
C GLN A 219 -17.33 -1.76 21.29
N ILE A 220 -16.17 -1.74 20.62
CA ILE A 220 -15.19 -2.84 20.71
C ILE A 220 -14.62 -2.96 22.13
N LYS A 221 -14.36 -1.85 22.80
CA LYS A 221 -13.88 -1.84 24.19
C LYS A 221 -14.93 -2.41 25.17
N GLU A 222 -16.20 -2.17 24.91
CA GLU A 222 -17.26 -2.76 25.72
C GLU A 222 -17.36 -4.28 25.50
N LEU A 223 -17.29 -4.71 24.24
CA LEU A 223 -17.29 -6.14 23.88
C LEU A 223 -16.07 -6.89 24.45
N GLU A 224 -14.93 -6.21 24.59
CA GLU A 224 -13.72 -6.81 25.18
C GLU A 224 -13.97 -7.36 26.60
N LYS A 225 -14.85 -6.73 27.36
CA LYS A 225 -15.18 -7.16 28.73
C LYS A 225 -15.91 -8.51 28.79
N SER A 226 -16.61 -8.87 27.73
CA SER A 226 -17.44 -10.07 27.62
C SER A 226 -16.82 -11.20 26.80
N LEU A 227 -15.89 -10.88 25.87
CA LEU A 227 -15.27 -11.85 24.99
C LEU A 227 -13.92 -12.33 25.51
N THR A 228 -13.71 -13.63 25.50
CA THR A 228 -12.40 -14.23 25.72
C THR A 228 -11.44 -13.90 24.57
N LEU A 229 -10.14 -14.06 24.79
CA LEU A 229 -9.13 -13.85 23.74
C LEU A 229 -9.40 -14.71 22.49
N GLU A 230 -9.80 -15.96 22.69
CA GLU A 230 -10.11 -16.88 21.59
C GLU A 230 -11.34 -16.43 20.81
N GLN A 231 -12.38 -15.98 21.50
CA GLN A 231 -13.57 -15.41 20.85
C GLN A 231 -13.24 -14.16 20.05
N ARG A 232 -12.40 -13.26 20.59
CA ARG A 232 -11.94 -12.05 19.85
C ARG A 232 -11.17 -12.36 18.57
N LYS A 233 -10.39 -13.45 18.55
CA LYS A 233 -9.66 -13.92 17.37
C LYS A 233 -10.55 -14.53 16.28
N ASN A 234 -11.73 -15.00 16.66
CA ASN A 234 -12.65 -15.70 15.76
C ASN A 234 -13.93 -14.91 15.46
N THR A 235 -14.14 -13.75 16.08
CA THR A 235 -15.30 -12.88 15.84
C THR A 235 -14.87 -11.69 14.99
N TYR A 236 -15.54 -11.49 13.87
CA TYR A 236 -15.25 -10.42 12.92
C TYR A 236 -16.06 -9.17 13.22
N LEU A 237 -15.57 -8.03 12.75
CA LEU A 237 -16.32 -6.80 12.79
C LEU A 237 -17.56 -6.89 11.89
N ASN A 238 -18.53 -6.04 12.20
CA ASN A 238 -19.73 -5.81 11.40
C ASN A 238 -20.02 -4.31 11.42
N VAL A 239 -19.29 -3.59 10.55
CA VAL A 239 -19.40 -2.13 10.44
C VAL A 239 -20.14 -1.80 9.17
N LYS A 240 -21.08 -0.86 9.26
CA LYS A 240 -21.81 -0.31 8.13
C LYS A 240 -21.47 1.16 7.97
N LEU A 241 -20.94 1.53 6.82
CA LEU A 241 -20.58 2.91 6.51
C LEU A 241 -21.65 3.53 5.62
N THR A 242 -22.27 4.61 6.10
CA THR A 242 -23.35 5.33 5.39
C THR A 242 -22.93 6.78 5.09
N TYR A 243 -23.67 7.44 4.18
CA TYR A 243 -23.43 8.87 3.85
C TYR A 243 -24.70 9.54 3.32
#